data_ba77ed63bf28af78f79cf8205b08184c
#
_entry.id   ba77ed63bf28af78f79cf8205b08184c
#
_cell.length_a   1.000
_cell.length_b   1.000
_cell.length_c   1.000
_cell.angle_alpha   90.00
_cell.angle_beta   90.00
_cell.angle_gamma   90.00
#
_symmetry.space_group_name_H-M   'P 1'
#
loop_
_entity.id
_entity.type
_entity.pdbx_description
1 polymer ?
#
loop_
_entity_poly.entity_id
_entity_poly.type
_entity_poly.pdbx_seq_one_letter_code
_entity_poly.pdbx_strand_id
1 'polypeptide(L)'
;MLGDTGWLLPERLDRAEAQYYLQKCRVAGFNTVLIQVMDGTPSFNIYGQQSLPAGWDLSKADPAGVYSYWDHLDYIIKLAEMNGIYIGMVTIWGSQVKAENINAQQAKAYGKFLANRYKNSPNIIWVMGGDIQGDIHPEVWESFATSIKSIDHNHLMTYHPRGRYTSAKWWSKAKWLDFHTFQSGHRKYGQRMGNKDYPIPDNTEEDNWMYVDSTWAYKPIKPVLDAEPSYEDIPKGLHDPNEERWQDYDVRRYAYWSVFAGSCGHTYGHNAIMQMLKPGYPTSYGSDGAEKPWYVALNDPGFNQMKHLKNLMLSLPYFERVPDQSIIAGENGERYNRLLATRGNDYLLVYNCLLYTSPSPRD
;
A
#
# COMPACT_ATOMS: atom_id res chain seq x y z
N MET A 1 4.24 8.46 -6.86
CA MET A 1 3.73 8.25 -5.49
C MET A 1 4.78 7.54 -4.67
N LEU A 2 5.04 8.00 -3.45
CA LEU A 2 5.84 7.26 -2.47
C LEU A 2 4.99 7.13 -1.21
N GLY A 3 4.53 5.91 -0.93
CA GLY A 3 3.61 5.60 0.16
C GLY A 3 4.30 4.90 1.33
N ASP A 4 3.71 5.04 2.52
CA ASP A 4 3.97 4.21 3.69
C ASP A 4 2.69 3.48 4.09
N THR A 5 2.82 2.34 4.77
CA THR A 5 1.69 1.57 5.27
C THR A 5 1.52 1.76 6.77
N GLY A 6 0.58 2.61 7.13
CA GLY A 6 0.17 2.86 8.51
C GLY A 6 -1.22 2.27 8.78
N TRP A 7 -1.40 0.96 8.54
CA TRP A 7 -2.73 0.34 8.48
C TRP A 7 -3.61 0.68 9.68
N LEU A 8 -3.09 0.58 10.89
CA LEU A 8 -3.85 0.79 12.12
C LEU A 8 -3.70 2.20 12.73
N LEU A 9 -3.26 3.17 11.92
CA LEU A 9 -3.14 4.57 12.34
C LEU A 9 -4.42 5.12 13.02
N PRO A 10 -5.64 4.97 12.43
CA PRO A 10 -6.86 5.51 13.04
C PRO A 10 -7.25 4.84 14.35
N GLU A 11 -6.85 3.58 14.54
CA GLU A 11 -7.25 2.78 15.69
C GLU A 11 -6.30 2.89 16.86
N ARG A 12 -5.00 3.05 16.59
CA ARG A 12 -3.95 2.91 17.60
C ARG A 12 -3.22 4.17 17.99
N LEU A 13 -3.25 5.22 17.20
CA LEU A 13 -2.56 6.46 17.52
C LEU A 13 -3.51 7.52 18.05
N ASP A 14 -3.10 8.20 19.11
CA ASP A 14 -3.77 9.42 19.55
C ASP A 14 -3.40 10.62 18.66
N ARG A 15 -3.96 11.78 18.96
CA ARG A 15 -3.74 13.00 18.15
C ARG A 15 -2.27 13.44 18.10
N ALA A 16 -1.54 13.34 19.21
CA ALA A 16 -0.15 13.75 19.29
C ALA A 16 0.76 12.74 18.56
N GLU A 17 0.50 11.47 18.73
CA GLU A 17 1.20 10.38 18.06
C GLU A 17 0.97 10.41 16.54
N ALA A 18 -0.27 10.61 16.09
CA ALA A 18 -0.60 10.77 14.67
C ALA A 18 0.14 11.99 14.06
N GLN A 19 0.23 13.10 14.79
CA GLN A 19 1.01 14.26 14.37
C GLN A 19 2.49 13.92 14.22
N TYR A 20 3.07 13.26 15.20
CA TYR A 20 4.47 12.87 15.16
C TYR A 20 4.77 11.94 13.98
N TYR A 21 3.93 10.92 13.77
CA TYR A 21 4.08 9.97 12.66
C TYR A 21 4.02 10.67 11.30
N LEU A 22 2.98 11.48 11.04
CA LEU A 22 2.83 12.16 9.76
C LEU A 22 3.94 13.20 9.49
N GLN A 23 4.43 13.87 10.53
CA GLN A 23 5.61 14.73 10.40
C GLN A 23 6.86 13.94 10.01
N LYS A 24 7.08 12.76 10.60
CA LYS A 24 8.18 11.86 10.23
C LYS A 24 8.06 11.35 8.81
N CYS A 25 6.86 10.95 8.37
CA CYS A 25 6.60 10.56 6.99
C CYS A 25 6.97 11.69 6.00
N ARG A 26 6.54 12.93 6.30
CA ARG A 26 6.90 14.10 5.50
C ARG A 26 8.42 14.29 5.38
N VAL A 27 9.14 14.22 6.50
CA VAL A 27 10.59 14.41 6.55
C VAL A 27 11.32 13.28 5.80
N ALA A 28 10.83 12.05 5.90
CA ALA A 28 11.34 10.90 5.16
C ALA A 28 10.96 10.91 3.66
N GLY A 29 10.16 11.90 3.22
CA GLY A 29 9.82 12.11 1.81
C GLY A 29 8.57 11.39 1.35
N PHE A 30 7.83 10.70 2.22
CA PHE A 30 6.54 10.11 1.88
C PHE A 30 5.51 11.18 1.55
N ASN A 31 4.68 10.91 0.56
CA ASN A 31 3.57 11.78 0.15
C ASN A 31 2.23 11.06 0.15
N THR A 32 2.19 9.83 0.61
CA THR A 32 0.97 9.04 0.78
C THR A 32 1.14 8.15 2.01
N VAL A 33 0.05 7.90 2.73
CA VAL A 33 -0.03 6.88 3.79
C VAL A 33 -1.29 6.06 3.53
N LEU A 34 -1.15 4.74 3.48
CA LEU A 34 -2.27 3.81 3.40
C LEU A 34 -2.76 3.49 4.81
N ILE A 35 -4.06 3.58 5.03
CA ILE A 35 -4.70 3.26 6.31
C ILE A 35 -5.91 2.35 6.11
N GLN A 36 -6.24 1.55 7.09
CA GLN A 36 -7.53 0.88 7.20
C GLN A 36 -8.52 1.84 7.85
N VAL A 37 -9.64 2.12 7.17
CA VAL A 37 -10.72 2.92 7.74
C VAL A 37 -11.51 2.08 8.75
N MET A 38 -11.77 0.82 8.41
CA MET A 38 -12.31 -0.17 9.33
C MET A 38 -11.62 -1.52 9.13
N ASP A 39 -10.93 -2.00 10.16
CA ASP A 39 -10.38 -3.36 10.24
C ASP A 39 -11.44 -4.37 10.71
N GLY A 40 -12.32 -3.93 11.60
CA GLY A 40 -13.43 -4.68 12.18
C GLY A 40 -14.80 -4.05 11.89
N THR A 41 -15.86 -4.78 12.25
CA THR A 41 -17.25 -4.30 12.16
C THR A 41 -17.98 -4.47 13.49
N PRO A 42 -17.75 -3.56 14.47
CA PRO A 42 -17.09 -2.25 14.36
C PRO A 42 -15.58 -2.30 14.59
N SER A 43 -14.86 -1.25 14.14
CA SER A 43 -13.53 -0.89 14.62
C SER A 43 -13.62 0.09 15.79
N PHE A 44 -12.55 0.17 16.57
CA PHE A 44 -12.44 1.10 17.70
C PHE A 44 -11.20 1.98 17.56
N ASN A 45 -11.33 3.27 17.82
CA ASN A 45 -10.17 4.15 17.91
C ASN A 45 -9.52 4.06 19.31
N ILE A 46 -8.36 4.71 19.47
CA ILE A 46 -7.61 4.75 20.74
C ILE A 46 -8.42 5.31 21.93
N TYR A 47 -9.47 6.08 21.64
CA TYR A 47 -10.36 6.67 22.66
C TYR A 47 -11.55 5.76 23.01
N GLY A 48 -11.58 4.52 22.47
CA GLY A 48 -12.65 3.56 22.71
C GLY A 48 -13.94 3.84 21.95
N GLN A 49 -13.93 4.76 20.97
CA GLN A 49 -15.10 5.08 20.16
C GLN A 49 -15.23 4.10 19.00
N GLN A 50 -16.45 3.62 18.76
CA GLN A 50 -16.76 2.68 17.71
C GLN A 50 -17.03 3.38 16.37
N SER A 51 -16.61 2.75 15.28
CA SER A 51 -16.94 3.19 13.93
C SER A 51 -18.44 3.02 13.59
N LEU A 52 -19.09 2.03 14.20
CA LEU A 52 -20.50 1.68 13.99
C LEU A 52 -21.25 1.57 15.32
N PRO A 53 -21.47 2.68 16.06
CA PRO A 53 -22.05 2.64 17.41
C PRO A 53 -23.50 2.15 17.45
N ALA A 54 -24.22 2.17 16.34
CA ALA A 54 -25.56 1.66 16.17
C ALA A 54 -25.67 0.62 15.04
N GLY A 55 -24.60 -0.18 14.87
CA GLY A 55 -24.47 -1.10 13.74
C GLY A 55 -24.42 -0.34 12.42
N TRP A 56 -25.05 -0.85 11.38
CA TRP A 56 -25.08 -0.23 10.05
C TRP A 56 -26.05 0.96 9.91
N ASP A 57 -26.62 1.48 11.01
CA ASP A 57 -27.35 2.76 11.03
C ASP A 57 -26.36 3.93 11.04
N LEU A 58 -25.82 4.25 9.86
CA LEU A 58 -24.79 5.29 9.67
C LEU A 58 -25.27 6.70 10.01
N SER A 59 -26.59 6.92 10.16
CA SER A 59 -27.12 8.22 10.63
C SER A 59 -26.74 8.51 12.09
N LYS A 60 -26.34 7.48 12.83
CA LYS A 60 -25.90 7.53 14.22
C LYS A 60 -24.39 7.32 14.41
N ALA A 61 -23.64 7.26 13.32
CA ALA A 61 -22.21 7.01 13.37
C ALA A 61 -21.43 8.13 14.09
N ASP A 62 -21.97 9.33 14.10
CA ASP A 62 -21.34 10.56 14.63
C ASP A 62 -22.23 11.22 15.67
N PRO A 63 -22.29 10.71 16.91
CA PRO A 63 -23.18 11.23 17.96
C PRO A 63 -22.72 12.61 18.43
N ALA A 64 -23.65 13.54 18.53
CA ALA A 64 -23.39 14.91 18.93
C ALA A 64 -22.76 15.01 20.34
N GLY A 65 -21.75 15.88 20.47
CA GLY A 65 -21.09 16.16 21.75
C GLY A 65 -20.07 15.11 22.20
N VAL A 66 -19.76 14.14 21.38
CA VAL A 66 -18.75 13.11 21.61
C VAL A 66 -17.67 13.24 20.55
N TYR A 67 -16.39 13.14 20.93
CA TYR A 67 -15.30 13.00 19.97
C TYR A 67 -15.35 11.58 19.40
N SER A 68 -16.04 11.44 18.26
CA SER A 68 -16.36 10.13 17.67
C SER A 68 -15.18 9.45 17.00
N TYR A 69 -15.38 8.23 16.52
CA TYR A 69 -14.43 7.53 15.64
C TYR A 69 -14.15 8.36 14.37
N TRP A 70 -15.20 8.94 13.80
CA TRP A 70 -15.13 9.69 12.55
C TRP A 70 -14.48 11.07 12.74
N ASP A 71 -14.68 11.75 13.88
CA ASP A 71 -13.95 12.97 14.22
C ASP A 71 -12.44 12.72 14.32
N HIS A 72 -12.06 11.55 14.83
CA HIS A 72 -10.64 11.18 14.88
C HIS A 72 -10.06 10.92 13.50
N LEU A 73 -10.80 10.25 12.63
CA LEU A 73 -10.40 10.06 11.24
C LEU A 73 -10.32 11.39 10.47
N ASP A 74 -11.28 12.29 10.66
CA ASP A 74 -11.26 13.67 10.10
C ASP A 74 -10.02 14.44 10.53
N TYR A 75 -9.67 14.34 11.82
CA TYR A 75 -8.46 14.94 12.36
C TYR A 75 -7.20 14.42 11.65
N ILE A 76 -7.09 13.10 11.49
CA ILE A 76 -5.94 12.45 10.81
C ILE A 76 -5.85 12.92 9.35
N ILE A 77 -6.96 12.94 8.61
CA ILE A 77 -7.01 13.37 7.21
C ILE A 77 -6.58 14.84 7.08
N LYS A 78 -7.11 15.71 7.96
CA LYS A 78 -6.74 17.13 7.96
C LYS A 78 -5.28 17.35 8.32
N LEU A 79 -4.77 16.59 9.28
CA LEU A 79 -3.37 16.63 9.66
C LEU A 79 -2.44 16.15 8.54
N ALA A 80 -2.84 15.13 7.79
CA ALA A 80 -2.12 14.65 6.61
C ALA A 80 -2.09 15.71 5.51
N GLU A 81 -3.22 16.39 5.24
CA GLU A 81 -3.30 17.54 4.31
C GLU A 81 -2.28 18.61 4.67
N MET A 82 -2.23 19.02 5.94
CA MET A 82 -1.28 20.03 6.43
C MET A 82 0.19 19.61 6.26
N ASN A 83 0.46 18.31 6.19
CA ASN A 83 1.79 17.75 5.94
C ASN A 83 2.06 17.44 4.45
N GLY A 84 1.12 17.73 3.55
CA GLY A 84 1.25 17.42 2.11
C GLY A 84 1.21 15.93 1.81
N ILE A 85 0.47 15.17 2.63
CA ILE A 85 0.34 13.71 2.54
C ILE A 85 -1.07 13.36 2.10
N TYR A 86 -1.18 12.50 1.10
CA TYR A 86 -2.42 11.84 0.69
C TYR A 86 -2.71 10.66 1.61
N ILE A 87 -3.98 10.45 1.93
CA ILE A 87 -4.44 9.25 2.66
C ILE A 87 -5.07 8.28 1.67
N GLY A 88 -4.45 7.10 1.52
CA GLY A 88 -5.04 5.97 0.82
C GLY A 88 -5.98 5.23 1.79
N MET A 89 -7.27 5.46 1.64
CA MET A 89 -8.30 4.94 2.53
C MET A 89 -8.74 3.55 2.08
N VAL A 90 -8.20 2.48 2.71
CA VAL A 90 -8.80 1.14 2.58
C VAL A 90 -10.09 1.14 3.38
N THR A 91 -11.20 1.27 2.67
CA THR A 91 -12.52 1.62 3.23
C THR A 91 -13.04 0.61 4.25
N ILE A 92 -12.82 -0.67 3.99
CA ILE A 92 -13.07 -1.80 4.91
C ILE A 92 -12.10 -2.92 4.57
N TRP A 93 -11.56 -3.59 5.57
CA TRP A 93 -10.63 -4.68 5.31
C TRP A 93 -11.32 -5.89 4.70
N GLY A 94 -10.67 -6.53 3.73
CA GLY A 94 -11.27 -7.59 2.92
C GLY A 94 -11.75 -8.82 3.71
N SER A 95 -11.16 -9.08 4.88
CA SER A 95 -11.64 -10.14 5.77
C SER A 95 -13.08 -9.95 6.22
N GLN A 96 -13.53 -8.69 6.37
CA GLN A 96 -14.91 -8.37 6.76
C GLN A 96 -15.91 -8.70 5.64
N VAL A 97 -15.52 -8.49 4.39
CA VAL A 97 -16.31 -8.88 3.22
C VAL A 97 -16.33 -10.40 3.07
N LYS A 98 -15.17 -11.06 3.23
CA LYS A 98 -15.06 -12.52 3.19
C LYS A 98 -15.89 -13.20 4.28
N ALA A 99 -15.99 -12.60 5.45
CA ALA A 99 -16.78 -13.09 6.58
C ALA A 99 -18.28 -12.71 6.48
N GLU A 100 -18.70 -12.06 5.38
CA GLU A 100 -20.06 -11.60 5.14
C GLU A 100 -20.59 -10.62 6.22
N ASN A 101 -19.68 -9.93 6.90
CA ASN A 101 -20.03 -8.91 7.89
C ASN A 101 -20.60 -7.63 7.25
N ILE A 102 -20.51 -7.53 5.92
CA ILE A 102 -21.10 -6.47 5.11
C ILE A 102 -21.66 -7.05 3.80
N ASN A 103 -22.90 -6.73 3.49
CA ASN A 103 -23.51 -7.07 2.22
C ASN A 103 -23.51 -5.89 1.22
N ALA A 104 -23.94 -6.11 -0.02
CA ALA A 104 -23.90 -5.09 -1.07
C ALA A 104 -24.76 -3.85 -0.76
N GLN A 105 -25.88 -4.01 -0.03
CA GLN A 105 -26.74 -2.88 0.36
C GLN A 105 -26.06 -2.03 1.44
N GLN A 106 -25.46 -2.66 2.44
CA GLN A 106 -24.66 -1.99 3.48
C GLN A 106 -23.43 -1.30 2.88
N ALA A 107 -22.73 -1.98 1.95
CA ALA A 107 -21.60 -1.41 1.22
C ALA A 107 -22.00 -0.15 0.43
N LYS A 108 -23.15 -0.18 -0.23
CA LYS A 108 -23.70 0.99 -0.93
C LYS A 108 -24.00 2.16 0.01
N ALA A 109 -24.61 1.90 1.16
CA ALA A 109 -24.92 2.92 2.15
C ALA A 109 -23.64 3.50 2.76
N TYR A 110 -22.71 2.64 3.10
CA TYR A 110 -21.41 3.03 3.67
C TYR A 110 -20.56 3.82 2.67
N GLY A 111 -20.50 3.40 1.41
CA GLY A 111 -19.82 4.15 0.36
C GLY A 111 -20.36 5.56 0.18
N LYS A 112 -21.70 5.71 0.20
CA LYS A 112 -22.32 7.04 0.17
C LYS A 112 -22.00 7.90 1.40
N PHE A 113 -21.96 7.28 2.57
CA PHE A 113 -21.59 7.96 3.82
C PHE A 113 -20.16 8.50 3.71
N LEU A 114 -19.21 7.66 3.35
CA LEU A 114 -17.80 8.07 3.18
C LEU A 114 -17.64 9.16 2.13
N ALA A 115 -18.24 8.98 0.95
CA ALA A 115 -18.13 9.95 -0.13
C ALA A 115 -18.71 11.31 0.25
N ASN A 116 -19.87 11.37 0.94
CA ASN A 116 -20.43 12.61 1.40
C ASN A 116 -19.55 13.32 2.44
N ARG A 117 -18.87 12.55 3.32
CA ARG A 117 -17.98 13.10 4.34
C ARG A 117 -16.68 13.63 3.74
N TYR A 118 -16.08 12.92 2.79
CA TYR A 118 -14.71 13.18 2.38
C TYR A 118 -14.52 13.73 0.96
N LYS A 119 -15.57 13.87 0.15
CA LYS A 119 -15.47 14.39 -1.24
C LYS A 119 -14.80 15.76 -1.39
N ASN A 120 -14.76 16.54 -0.31
CA ASN A 120 -14.14 17.86 -0.28
C ASN A 120 -12.75 17.86 0.39
N SER A 121 -12.25 16.72 0.85
CA SER A 121 -10.91 16.57 1.42
C SER A 121 -9.92 16.34 0.28
N PRO A 122 -9.01 17.28 -0.04
CA PRO A 122 -8.25 17.24 -1.31
C PRO A 122 -7.20 16.13 -1.38
N ASN A 123 -6.94 15.45 -0.27
CA ASN A 123 -5.84 14.52 -0.10
C ASN A 123 -6.28 13.07 0.15
N ILE A 124 -7.33 12.63 -0.53
CA ILE A 124 -7.88 11.25 -0.42
C ILE A 124 -7.60 10.45 -1.69
N ILE A 125 -7.31 9.18 -1.51
CA ILE A 125 -7.34 8.14 -2.54
C ILE A 125 -8.22 7.01 -2.01
N TRP A 126 -9.26 6.64 -2.75
CA TRP A 126 -10.13 5.53 -2.37
C TRP A 126 -9.47 4.19 -2.70
N VAL A 127 -9.45 3.29 -1.74
CA VAL A 127 -8.89 1.95 -1.92
C VAL A 127 -9.93 0.91 -1.53
N MET A 128 -10.39 0.14 -2.51
CA MET A 128 -11.23 -1.02 -2.29
C MET A 128 -10.37 -2.24 -1.97
N GLY A 129 -10.94 -3.33 -1.49
CA GLY A 129 -10.21 -4.56 -1.21
C GLY A 129 -9.63 -4.60 0.20
N GLY A 130 -8.31 -4.85 0.29
CA GLY A 130 -7.60 -5.09 1.57
C GLY A 130 -7.28 -6.57 1.76
N ASP A 131 -6.18 -7.01 1.16
CA ASP A 131 -5.66 -8.39 1.18
C ASP A 131 -6.67 -9.48 0.78
N ILE A 132 -7.50 -9.20 -0.21
CA ILE A 132 -8.54 -10.12 -0.68
C ILE A 132 -8.59 -10.22 -2.22
N GLN A 133 -8.99 -11.39 -2.71
CA GLN A 133 -9.26 -11.60 -4.14
C GLN A 133 -10.53 -10.85 -4.56
N GLY A 134 -10.51 -10.26 -5.77
CA GLY A 134 -11.62 -9.46 -6.27
C GLY A 134 -12.87 -10.26 -6.67
N ASP A 135 -12.76 -11.58 -6.78
CA ASP A 135 -13.86 -12.50 -7.04
C ASP A 135 -14.55 -13.02 -5.77
N ILE A 136 -14.10 -12.60 -4.60
CA ILE A 136 -14.80 -12.83 -3.34
C ILE A 136 -15.81 -11.71 -3.15
N HIS A 137 -17.11 -12.07 -3.24
CA HIS A 137 -18.25 -11.14 -3.14
C HIS A 137 -18.09 -9.89 -4.04
N PRO A 138 -17.88 -10.05 -5.36
CA PRO A 138 -17.60 -8.95 -6.27
C PRO A 138 -18.71 -7.91 -6.29
N GLU A 139 -19.96 -8.32 -6.05
CA GLU A 139 -21.14 -7.44 -5.93
C GLU A 139 -21.02 -6.44 -4.78
N VAL A 140 -20.35 -6.80 -3.69
CA VAL A 140 -20.10 -5.92 -2.54
C VAL A 140 -19.12 -4.82 -2.97
N TRP A 141 -18.01 -5.20 -3.60
CA TRP A 141 -16.99 -4.25 -4.07
C TRP A 141 -17.52 -3.31 -5.16
N GLU A 142 -18.26 -3.85 -6.14
CA GLU A 142 -18.88 -3.07 -7.20
C GLU A 142 -19.90 -2.06 -6.63
N SER A 143 -20.73 -2.52 -5.69
CA SER A 143 -21.72 -1.67 -5.02
C SER A 143 -21.06 -0.55 -4.22
N PHE A 144 -19.97 -0.85 -3.54
CA PHE A 144 -19.19 0.09 -2.76
C PHE A 144 -18.56 1.15 -3.68
N ALA A 145 -17.73 0.72 -4.62
CA ALA A 145 -16.98 1.61 -5.51
C ALA A 145 -17.90 2.51 -6.34
N THR A 146 -18.96 1.96 -6.93
CA THR A 146 -19.91 2.74 -7.73
C THR A 146 -20.71 3.73 -6.88
N SER A 147 -21.02 3.40 -5.62
CA SER A 147 -21.70 4.32 -4.72
C SER A 147 -20.83 5.51 -4.33
N ILE A 148 -19.54 5.30 -4.11
CA ILE A 148 -18.57 6.38 -3.88
C ILE A 148 -18.47 7.25 -5.13
N LYS A 149 -18.20 6.64 -6.29
CA LYS A 149 -18.04 7.37 -7.56
C LYS A 149 -19.33 8.10 -8.00
N SER A 150 -20.50 7.71 -7.53
CA SER A 150 -21.75 8.43 -7.80
C SER A 150 -21.86 9.80 -7.10
N ILE A 151 -20.98 10.06 -6.11
CA ILE A 151 -20.98 11.28 -5.29
C ILE A 151 -19.64 12.01 -5.45
N ASP A 152 -18.54 11.26 -5.43
CA ASP A 152 -17.18 11.77 -5.54
C ASP A 152 -16.58 11.36 -6.89
N HIS A 153 -16.55 12.33 -7.81
CA HIS A 153 -16.02 12.15 -9.16
C HIS A 153 -14.55 12.54 -9.30
N ASN A 154 -13.95 13.13 -8.27
CA ASN A 154 -12.65 13.78 -8.36
C ASN A 154 -11.50 12.91 -7.84
N HIS A 155 -11.73 12.16 -6.78
CA HIS A 155 -10.66 11.37 -6.15
C HIS A 155 -10.38 10.09 -6.93
N LEU A 156 -9.09 9.74 -7.00
CA LEU A 156 -8.65 8.49 -7.58
C LEU A 156 -9.13 7.30 -6.75
N MET A 157 -9.38 6.20 -7.44
CA MET A 157 -9.80 4.94 -6.82
C MET A 157 -9.01 3.77 -7.36
N THR A 158 -8.63 2.86 -6.47
CA THR A 158 -7.95 1.61 -6.78
C THR A 158 -8.53 0.44 -5.97
N TYR A 159 -7.94 -0.75 -6.16
CA TYR A 159 -8.30 -1.96 -5.43
C TYR A 159 -7.03 -2.65 -4.92
N HIS A 160 -6.90 -2.83 -3.61
CA HIS A 160 -5.81 -3.54 -2.96
C HIS A 160 -6.08 -5.06 -2.97
N PRO A 161 -5.39 -5.84 -3.81
CA PRO A 161 -5.65 -7.27 -3.93
C PRO A 161 -4.97 -8.05 -2.81
N ARG A 162 -5.27 -9.34 -2.73
CA ARG A 162 -4.52 -10.31 -1.95
C ARG A 162 -3.08 -10.43 -2.43
N GLY A 163 -2.18 -10.82 -1.53
CA GLY A 163 -0.79 -11.13 -1.82
C GLY A 163 -0.60 -11.97 -3.08
N ARG A 164 0.35 -11.55 -3.90
CA ARG A 164 0.76 -12.17 -5.17
C ARG A 164 -0.30 -12.10 -6.28
N TYR A 165 -1.13 -11.06 -6.23
CA TYR A 165 -2.11 -10.74 -7.27
C TYR A 165 -2.02 -9.28 -7.69
N THR A 166 -2.49 -9.02 -8.91
CA THR A 166 -2.79 -7.68 -9.41
C THR A 166 -4.29 -7.44 -9.45
N SER A 167 -4.73 -6.23 -9.12
CA SER A 167 -6.12 -5.80 -9.26
C SER A 167 -6.65 -5.92 -10.69
N ALA A 168 -5.74 -5.86 -11.67
CA ALA A 168 -6.08 -5.97 -13.10
C ALA A 168 -6.75 -7.30 -13.45
N LYS A 169 -6.46 -8.37 -12.72
CA LYS A 169 -7.07 -9.68 -12.92
C LYS A 169 -8.60 -9.62 -12.89
N TRP A 170 -9.17 -8.83 -12.00
CA TRP A 170 -10.63 -8.75 -11.80
C TRP A 170 -11.22 -7.44 -12.32
N TRP A 171 -10.48 -6.33 -12.18
CA TRP A 171 -11.01 -4.99 -12.31
C TRP A 171 -10.42 -4.18 -13.48
N SER A 172 -9.72 -4.82 -14.44
CA SER A 172 -9.10 -4.10 -15.59
C SER A 172 -10.11 -3.27 -16.38
N LYS A 173 -11.36 -3.75 -16.51
CA LYS A 173 -12.44 -3.08 -17.24
C LYS A 173 -13.39 -2.27 -16.37
N ALA A 174 -13.19 -2.27 -15.04
CA ALA A 174 -14.02 -1.51 -14.12
C ALA A 174 -13.85 -0.01 -14.36
N LYS A 175 -14.98 0.70 -14.58
CA LYS A 175 -14.98 2.14 -14.87
C LYS A 175 -14.61 2.99 -13.66
N TRP A 176 -14.84 2.48 -12.46
CA TRP A 176 -14.53 3.16 -11.21
C TRP A 176 -13.05 3.09 -10.84
N LEU A 177 -12.28 2.14 -11.39
CA LEU A 177 -10.87 1.95 -11.06
C LEU A 177 -9.99 2.84 -11.95
N ASP A 178 -9.26 3.75 -11.34
CA ASP A 178 -8.41 4.74 -12.04
C ASP A 178 -6.99 4.21 -12.29
N PHE A 179 -6.43 3.44 -11.36
CA PHE A 179 -5.11 2.83 -11.49
C PHE A 179 -5.09 1.44 -10.83
N HIS A 180 -4.15 0.61 -11.25
CA HIS A 180 -3.97 -0.73 -10.69
C HIS A 180 -3.02 -0.72 -9.52
N THR A 181 -3.29 -1.60 -8.55
CA THR A 181 -2.32 -2.00 -7.54
C THR A 181 -2.08 -3.50 -7.61
N PHE A 182 -0.91 -3.90 -7.16
CA PHE A 182 -0.60 -5.28 -6.86
C PHE A 182 0.02 -5.39 -5.47
N GLN A 183 0.03 -6.59 -4.93
CA GLN A 183 0.74 -6.93 -3.70
C GLN A 183 1.77 -7.98 -4.05
N SER A 184 3.06 -7.61 -4.12
CA SER A 184 4.13 -8.56 -4.40
C SER A 184 4.39 -9.50 -3.22
N GLY A 185 4.06 -9.05 -2.01
CA GLY A 185 4.04 -9.88 -0.81
C GLY A 185 5.41 -10.07 -0.17
N HIS A 186 5.49 -11.04 0.76
CA HIS A 186 6.58 -11.15 1.73
C HIS A 186 7.44 -12.41 1.56
N ARG A 187 7.38 -13.09 0.42
CA ARG A 187 8.11 -14.34 0.20
C ARG A 187 9.47 -14.11 -0.42
N LYS A 188 10.48 -14.85 0.05
CA LYS A 188 11.78 -14.97 -0.61
C LYS A 188 11.76 -16.06 -1.69
N TYR A 189 12.74 -16.05 -2.58
CA TYR A 189 12.90 -17.09 -3.59
C TYR A 189 12.86 -18.50 -2.96
N GLY A 190 12.06 -19.37 -3.56
CA GLY A 190 11.88 -20.75 -3.12
C GLY A 190 10.87 -20.95 -1.98
N GLN A 191 10.24 -19.90 -1.44
CA GLN A 191 9.21 -20.02 -0.42
C GLN A 191 7.80 -20.17 -1.00
N ARG A 192 7.58 -21.14 -1.87
CA ARG A 192 6.23 -21.40 -2.35
C ARG A 192 5.34 -21.94 -1.23
N MET A 193 4.25 -21.28 -0.98
CA MET A 193 3.15 -21.77 -0.15
C MET A 193 2.14 -22.53 -1.01
N GLY A 194 2.60 -23.56 -1.69
CA GLY A 194 1.80 -24.68 -2.20
C GLY A 194 0.68 -24.41 -3.20
N ASN A 195 0.32 -23.17 -3.56
CA ASN A 195 -0.82 -22.95 -4.46
C ASN A 195 -0.84 -21.61 -5.20
N LYS A 196 -0.75 -21.74 -6.53
CA LYS A 196 -1.56 -20.95 -7.47
C LYS A 196 -1.50 -19.42 -7.30
N ASP A 197 -0.33 -18.91 -6.97
CA ASP A 197 -0.09 -17.48 -7.06
C ASP A 197 -0.15 -17.10 -8.54
N TYR A 198 -1.04 -16.21 -8.87
CA TYR A 198 -1.25 -15.74 -10.23
C TYR A 198 -0.53 -14.42 -10.45
N PRO A 199 0.06 -14.22 -11.58
CA PRO A 199 0.45 -15.13 -12.69
C PRO A 199 1.96 -15.43 -12.70
N ILE A 200 2.56 -15.49 -11.53
CA ILE A 200 4.02 -15.50 -11.37
C ILE A 200 4.55 -16.92 -11.39
N PRO A 201 5.56 -17.21 -12.23
CA PRO A 201 6.22 -18.51 -12.29
C PRO A 201 6.86 -18.92 -10.97
N ASP A 202 7.18 -20.22 -10.85
CA ASP A 202 7.93 -20.76 -9.72
C ASP A 202 9.29 -20.10 -9.59
N ASN A 203 9.76 -19.92 -8.35
CA ASN A 203 11.06 -19.33 -8.02
C ASN A 203 11.25 -17.86 -8.45
N THR A 204 10.16 -17.13 -8.58
CA THR A 204 10.16 -15.68 -8.90
C THR A 204 9.49 -14.86 -7.81
N GLU A 205 9.44 -15.38 -6.58
CA GLU A 205 8.67 -14.83 -5.48
C GLU A 205 9.07 -13.40 -5.14
N GLU A 206 10.34 -13.03 -5.34
CA GLU A 206 10.84 -11.68 -5.09
C GLU A 206 10.78 -10.77 -6.33
N ASP A 207 10.48 -11.28 -7.51
CA ASP A 207 10.53 -10.54 -8.77
C ASP A 207 9.30 -9.62 -8.94
N ASN A 208 9.17 -8.61 -8.10
CA ASN A 208 7.99 -7.73 -8.11
C ASN A 208 7.83 -6.92 -9.41
N TRP A 209 8.90 -6.74 -10.18
CA TRP A 209 8.86 -6.16 -11.52
C TRP A 209 7.95 -6.94 -12.49
N MET A 210 7.82 -8.26 -12.31
CA MET A 210 6.95 -9.09 -13.17
C MET A 210 5.47 -8.74 -13.01
N TYR A 211 5.04 -8.26 -11.82
CA TYR A 211 3.68 -7.79 -11.63
C TYR A 211 3.38 -6.51 -12.43
N VAL A 212 4.38 -5.66 -12.57
CA VAL A 212 4.26 -4.46 -13.42
C VAL A 212 4.04 -4.87 -14.86
N ASP A 213 4.92 -5.73 -15.40
CA ASP A 213 4.85 -6.22 -16.78
C ASP A 213 3.51 -6.94 -17.05
N SER A 214 3.12 -7.87 -16.18
CA SER A 214 1.87 -8.61 -16.33
C SER A 214 0.63 -7.70 -16.23
N THR A 215 0.68 -6.67 -15.40
CA THR A 215 -0.43 -5.72 -15.27
C THR A 215 -0.57 -4.84 -16.52
N TRP A 216 0.52 -4.45 -17.15
CA TRP A 216 0.51 -3.68 -18.40
C TRP A 216 -0.05 -4.45 -19.60
N ALA A 217 -0.05 -5.78 -19.54
CA ALA A 217 -0.69 -6.62 -20.54
C ALA A 217 -2.23 -6.45 -20.59
N TYR A 218 -2.85 -6.03 -19.48
CA TYR A 218 -4.29 -5.78 -19.43
C TYR A 218 -4.68 -4.48 -20.14
N LYS A 219 -5.89 -4.50 -20.73
CA LYS A 219 -6.43 -3.34 -21.46
C LYS A 219 -7.75 -2.88 -20.83
N PRO A 220 -7.99 -1.55 -20.75
CA PRO A 220 -7.08 -0.46 -21.10
C PRO A 220 -5.85 -0.42 -20.17
N ILE A 221 -4.74 0.09 -20.67
CA ILE A 221 -3.55 0.33 -19.84
C ILE A 221 -3.89 1.42 -18.82
N LYS A 222 -3.59 1.14 -17.54
CA LYS A 222 -3.71 2.10 -16.44
C LYS A 222 -2.39 2.16 -15.68
N PRO A 223 -2.09 3.24 -14.96
CA PRO A 223 -0.94 3.27 -14.05
C PRO A 223 -0.99 2.10 -13.07
N VAL A 224 0.17 1.64 -12.62
CA VAL A 224 0.30 0.50 -11.70
C VAL A 224 1.21 0.86 -10.53
N LEU A 225 0.91 0.33 -9.35
CA LEU A 225 1.63 0.56 -8.10
C LEU A 225 1.78 -0.73 -7.30
N ASP A 226 2.97 -0.99 -6.77
CA ASP A 226 3.15 -2.00 -5.70
C ASP A 226 2.65 -1.40 -4.38
N ALA A 227 1.49 -1.85 -3.94
CA ALA A 227 0.83 -1.32 -2.75
C ALA A 227 1.22 -2.07 -1.46
N GLU A 228 1.77 -3.27 -1.61
CA GLU A 228 2.28 -4.06 -0.49
C GLU A 228 3.42 -4.99 -0.94
N PRO A 229 4.66 -4.46 -1.00
CA PRO A 229 5.86 -5.26 -1.17
C PRO A 229 6.26 -5.94 0.15
N SER A 230 7.42 -6.58 0.17
CA SER A 230 8.01 -7.04 1.43
C SER A 230 8.29 -5.86 2.36
N TYR A 231 7.92 -6.01 3.63
CA TYR A 231 8.10 -4.97 4.65
C TYR A 231 9.40 -5.16 5.41
N GLU A 232 10.08 -4.06 5.72
CA GLU A 232 11.25 -4.07 6.60
C GLU A 232 10.90 -4.68 7.96
N ASP A 233 11.80 -5.50 8.50
CA ASP A 233 11.68 -6.17 9.80
C ASP A 233 10.54 -7.22 9.91
N ILE A 234 9.92 -7.64 8.80
CA ILE A 234 9.06 -8.83 8.76
C ILE A 234 9.91 -10.07 8.46
N PRO A 235 9.65 -11.22 9.11
CA PRO A 235 10.27 -12.49 8.71
C PRO A 235 9.97 -12.83 7.25
N LYS A 236 10.98 -13.30 6.51
CA LYS A 236 10.81 -13.72 5.12
C LYS A 236 9.80 -14.86 5.03
N GLY A 237 8.70 -14.63 4.31
CA GLY A 237 7.55 -15.55 4.26
C GLY A 237 6.43 -15.21 5.23
N LEU A 238 6.59 -14.21 6.08
CA LEU A 238 5.59 -13.62 6.99
C LEU A 238 5.30 -14.43 8.27
N HIS A 239 5.29 -15.77 8.22
CA HIS A 239 4.68 -16.60 9.27
C HIS A 239 5.67 -17.39 10.14
N ASP A 240 6.94 -17.45 9.79
CA ASP A 240 7.96 -18.13 10.58
C ASP A 240 8.89 -17.11 11.25
N PRO A 241 8.79 -16.92 12.58
CA PRO A 241 9.62 -15.94 13.29
C PRO A 241 11.12 -16.30 13.33
N ASN A 242 11.47 -17.55 12.96
CA ASN A 242 12.88 -17.99 12.89
C ASN A 242 13.53 -17.69 11.54
N GLU A 243 12.76 -17.27 10.55
CA GLU A 243 13.30 -16.85 9.27
C GLU A 243 14.03 -15.50 9.40
N GLU A 244 15.02 -15.28 8.53
CA GLU A 244 15.65 -13.97 8.40
C GLU A 244 14.60 -12.89 8.12
N ARG A 245 14.84 -11.70 8.62
CA ARG A 245 13.96 -10.54 8.37
C ARG A 245 14.39 -9.76 7.14
N TRP A 246 13.40 -9.18 6.46
CA TRP A 246 13.64 -8.24 5.37
C TRP A 246 14.40 -7.02 5.89
N GLN A 247 15.49 -6.66 5.21
CA GLN A 247 16.37 -5.57 5.57
C GLN A 247 16.16 -4.34 4.68
N ASP A 248 16.79 -3.23 5.02
CA ASP A 248 16.73 -1.98 4.26
C ASP A 248 17.13 -2.13 2.79
N TYR A 249 18.13 -2.95 2.49
CA TYR A 249 18.57 -3.20 1.12
C TYR A 249 17.55 -4.02 0.32
N ASP A 250 16.79 -4.88 0.97
CA ASP A 250 15.72 -5.65 0.33
C ASP A 250 14.56 -4.75 -0.06
N VAL A 251 14.02 -3.97 0.88
CA VAL A 251 12.89 -3.06 0.60
C VAL A 251 13.28 -1.98 -0.41
N ARG A 252 14.54 -1.54 -0.40
CA ARG A 252 15.09 -0.63 -1.41
C ARG A 252 15.12 -1.29 -2.78
N ARG A 253 15.56 -2.55 -2.90
CA ARG A 253 15.56 -3.32 -4.16
C ARG A 253 14.14 -3.42 -4.72
N TYR A 254 13.16 -3.80 -3.92
CA TYR A 254 11.75 -3.86 -4.33
C TYR A 254 11.27 -2.52 -4.90
N ALA A 255 11.61 -1.43 -4.24
CA ALA A 255 11.21 -0.09 -4.67
C ALA A 255 11.80 0.26 -6.05
N TYR A 256 13.10 0.05 -6.24
CA TYR A 256 13.75 0.32 -7.52
C TYR A 256 13.26 -0.62 -8.61
N TRP A 257 13.12 -1.91 -8.34
CA TRP A 257 12.65 -2.87 -9.33
C TRP A 257 11.26 -2.53 -9.86
N SER A 258 10.29 -2.28 -8.98
CA SER A 258 8.94 -1.94 -9.43
C SER A 258 8.91 -0.63 -10.22
N VAL A 259 9.59 0.41 -9.74
CA VAL A 259 9.58 1.72 -10.40
C VAL A 259 10.31 1.67 -11.74
N PHE A 260 11.48 1.02 -11.85
CA PHE A 260 12.22 0.91 -13.10
C PHE A 260 11.49 0.01 -14.13
N ALA A 261 10.70 -0.95 -13.68
CA ALA A 261 9.81 -1.73 -14.54
C ALA A 261 8.60 -0.93 -15.07
N GLY A 262 8.33 0.28 -14.54
CA GLY A 262 7.27 1.15 -15.05
C GLY A 262 6.16 1.49 -14.05
N SER A 263 6.28 1.06 -12.80
CA SER A 263 5.33 1.46 -11.76
C SER A 263 5.30 2.98 -11.57
N CYS A 264 4.12 3.53 -11.29
CA CYS A 264 3.94 4.97 -11.06
C CYS A 264 4.38 5.43 -9.66
N GLY A 265 4.96 4.54 -8.88
CA GLY A 265 5.47 4.76 -7.54
C GLY A 265 5.68 3.47 -6.80
N HIS A 266 5.83 3.58 -5.49
CA HIS A 266 6.08 2.45 -4.60
C HIS A 266 5.50 2.72 -3.23
N THR A 267 5.09 1.69 -2.52
CA THR A 267 4.67 1.76 -1.13
C THR A 267 5.68 1.00 -0.27
N TYR A 268 6.18 1.65 0.74
CA TYR A 268 7.04 1.05 1.77
C TYR A 268 6.17 0.52 2.90
N GLY A 269 6.68 -0.47 3.63
CA GLY A 269 6.10 -0.93 4.87
C GLY A 269 7.18 -1.40 5.85
N HIS A 270 6.83 -1.36 7.12
CA HIS A 270 7.67 -1.85 8.21
C HIS A 270 6.81 -2.59 9.24
N ASN A 271 7.30 -3.70 9.74
CA ASN A 271 6.59 -4.57 10.69
C ASN A 271 5.94 -3.81 11.86
N ALA A 272 6.71 -3.00 12.55
CA ALA A 272 6.20 -2.26 13.72
C ALA A 272 5.32 -1.06 13.33
N ILE A 273 5.60 -0.40 12.18
CA ILE A 273 4.87 0.80 11.75
C ILE A 273 3.50 0.41 11.21
N MET A 274 3.40 -0.63 10.39
CA MET A 274 2.12 -1.02 9.79
C MET A 274 1.03 -1.27 10.82
N GLN A 275 1.39 -1.81 11.96
CA GLN A 275 0.49 -2.12 13.06
C GLN A 275 0.52 -1.11 14.22
N MET A 276 1.27 -0.01 14.09
CA MET A 276 1.46 1.00 15.14
C MET A 276 1.77 0.35 16.50
N LEU A 277 2.74 -0.59 16.50
CA LEU A 277 3.06 -1.40 17.67
C LEU A 277 3.53 -0.54 18.83
N LYS A 278 2.94 -0.76 20.02
CA LYS A 278 3.31 -0.11 21.27
C LYS A 278 3.67 -1.15 22.33
N PRO A 279 4.52 -0.83 23.32
CA PRO A 279 4.76 -1.71 24.44
C PRO A 279 3.45 -2.09 25.15
N GLY A 280 3.25 -3.39 25.41
CA GLY A 280 2.05 -3.91 26.05
C GLY A 280 0.84 -4.14 25.15
N TYR A 281 0.92 -3.75 23.87
CA TYR A 281 -0.11 -4.08 22.87
C TYR A 281 0.20 -5.42 22.22
N PRO A 282 -0.82 -6.24 21.94
CA PRO A 282 -0.60 -7.45 21.15
C PRO A 282 -0.21 -7.06 19.72
N THR A 283 0.65 -7.86 19.10
CA THR A 283 0.89 -7.77 17.67
C THR A 283 -0.39 -8.11 16.93
N SER A 284 -0.83 -7.26 16.02
CA SER A 284 -2.12 -7.43 15.33
C SER A 284 -2.14 -8.58 14.34
N TYR A 285 -0.99 -8.93 13.82
CA TYR A 285 -0.82 -9.95 12.79
C TYR A 285 -0.02 -11.15 13.28
N GLY A 286 -0.08 -11.41 14.56
CA GLY A 286 0.20 -12.63 15.31
C GLY A 286 1.58 -13.28 15.17
N SER A 287 2.12 -13.41 14.00
CA SER A 287 3.30 -14.24 13.73
C SER A 287 4.55 -13.46 13.39
N ASP A 288 4.44 -12.18 13.25
CA ASP A 288 5.48 -11.34 12.69
C ASP A 288 6.50 -10.85 13.71
N GLY A 289 6.22 -11.07 15.02
CA GLY A 289 7.20 -10.84 16.10
C GLY A 289 7.87 -9.49 16.05
N ALA A 290 7.12 -8.41 15.80
CA ALA A 290 7.70 -7.07 15.83
C ALA A 290 8.29 -6.79 17.20
N GLU A 291 9.56 -6.44 17.26
CA GLU A 291 10.35 -6.38 18.49
C GLU A 291 10.47 -4.97 19.07
N LYS A 292 10.25 -3.96 18.21
CA LYS A 292 10.41 -2.55 18.58
C LYS A 292 9.10 -1.77 18.41
N PRO A 293 8.86 -0.72 19.21
CA PRO A 293 7.69 0.12 19.00
C PRO A 293 7.82 0.93 17.71
N TRP A 294 6.64 1.30 17.12
CA TRP A 294 6.55 1.99 15.85
C TRP A 294 7.39 3.28 15.78
N TYR A 295 7.44 4.06 16.88
CA TYR A 295 8.18 5.33 16.93
C TYR A 295 9.70 5.13 16.94
N VAL A 296 10.20 3.97 17.33
CA VAL A 296 11.62 3.60 17.21
C VAL A 296 11.90 3.18 15.76
N ALA A 297 11.03 2.39 15.16
CA ALA A 297 11.13 1.91 13.78
C ALA A 297 11.16 3.03 12.74
N LEU A 298 10.64 4.22 13.03
CA LEU A 298 10.76 5.40 12.17
C LEU A 298 12.22 5.88 11.96
N ASN A 299 13.18 5.34 12.71
CA ASN A 299 14.60 5.62 12.51
C ASN A 299 15.32 4.52 11.72
N ASP A 300 14.63 3.44 11.35
CA ASP A 300 15.22 2.36 10.59
C ASP A 300 15.63 2.81 9.17
N PRO A 301 16.67 2.20 8.61
CA PRO A 301 17.28 2.70 7.39
C PRO A 301 16.34 2.70 6.19
N GLY A 302 15.54 1.62 6.01
CA GLY A 302 14.62 1.52 4.86
C GLY A 302 13.62 2.66 4.82
N PHE A 303 12.99 2.99 5.96
CA PHE A 303 12.07 4.13 6.07
C PHE A 303 12.71 5.43 5.58
N ASN A 304 13.96 5.69 6.00
CA ASN A 304 14.64 6.95 5.72
C ASN A 304 15.30 7.00 4.33
N GLN A 305 15.51 5.86 3.68
CA GLN A 305 16.19 5.76 2.38
C GLN A 305 15.24 5.82 1.18
N MET A 306 13.94 5.57 1.35
CA MET A 306 12.96 5.62 0.26
C MET A 306 12.94 6.96 -0.49
N LYS A 307 13.28 8.05 0.19
CA LYS A 307 13.42 9.38 -0.42
C LYS A 307 14.44 9.44 -1.56
N HIS A 308 15.46 8.58 -1.56
CA HIS A 308 16.48 8.60 -2.60
C HIS A 308 15.93 8.21 -3.97
N LEU A 309 15.08 7.17 -4.02
CA LEU A 309 14.37 6.81 -5.25
C LEU A 309 13.46 7.95 -5.72
N LYS A 310 12.67 8.54 -4.81
CA LYS A 310 11.79 9.66 -5.14
C LYS A 310 12.57 10.85 -5.69
N ASN A 311 13.67 11.22 -5.04
CA ASN A 311 14.50 12.33 -5.47
C ASN A 311 15.12 12.07 -6.84
N LEU A 312 15.62 10.85 -7.09
CA LEU A 312 16.12 10.44 -8.41
C LEU A 312 15.04 10.59 -9.48
N MET A 313 13.84 10.06 -9.23
CA MET A 313 12.74 10.13 -10.21
C MET A 313 12.28 11.56 -10.47
N LEU A 314 12.30 12.44 -9.48
CA LEU A 314 11.88 13.84 -9.61
C LEU A 314 12.99 14.77 -10.12
N SER A 315 14.24 14.35 -10.14
CA SER A 315 15.34 15.12 -10.74
C SER A 315 15.36 15.08 -12.26
N LEU A 316 14.52 14.25 -12.87
CA LEU A 316 14.39 14.03 -14.31
C LEU A 316 12.93 14.24 -14.74
N PRO A 317 12.64 14.46 -16.03
CA PRO A 317 11.29 14.58 -16.55
C PRO A 317 10.48 13.30 -16.33
N TYR A 318 9.85 13.18 -15.16
CA TYR A 318 9.19 11.96 -14.69
C TYR A 318 8.08 11.45 -15.62
N PHE A 319 7.29 12.34 -16.22
CA PHE A 319 6.17 11.97 -17.09
C PHE A 319 6.59 11.48 -18.48
N GLU A 320 7.85 11.65 -18.84
CA GLU A 320 8.42 11.12 -20.08
C GLU A 320 8.97 9.70 -19.90
N ARG A 321 9.03 9.24 -18.65
CA ARG A 321 9.66 7.98 -18.29
C ARG A 321 8.86 6.78 -18.80
N VAL A 322 9.56 5.91 -19.51
CA VAL A 322 9.05 4.60 -19.96
C VAL A 322 10.03 3.50 -19.57
N PRO A 323 9.56 2.31 -19.15
CA PRO A 323 10.43 1.16 -19.00
C PRO A 323 10.94 0.72 -20.38
N ASP A 324 12.22 0.40 -20.49
CA ASP A 324 12.80 -0.04 -21.75
C ASP A 324 13.94 -1.05 -21.52
N GLN A 325 13.60 -2.33 -21.52
CA GLN A 325 14.57 -3.41 -21.34
C GLN A 325 15.41 -3.68 -22.60
N SER A 326 15.04 -3.14 -23.77
CA SER A 326 15.82 -3.30 -25.01
C SER A 326 17.19 -2.61 -24.95
N ILE A 327 17.38 -1.73 -23.97
CA ILE A 327 18.66 -1.05 -23.72
C ILE A 327 19.74 -2.03 -23.20
N ILE A 328 19.32 -3.10 -22.54
CA ILE A 328 20.24 -4.10 -21.98
C ILE A 328 20.71 -5.00 -23.11
N ALA A 329 22.01 -4.93 -23.41
CA ALA A 329 22.62 -5.75 -24.45
C ALA A 329 22.86 -7.20 -23.95
N GLY A 330 22.61 -8.17 -24.83
CA GLY A 330 22.78 -9.60 -24.51
C GLY A 330 21.63 -10.15 -23.66
N GLU A 331 21.93 -11.26 -22.96
CA GLU A 331 20.97 -11.86 -22.04
C GLU A 331 20.91 -11.05 -20.75
N ASN A 332 19.70 -10.62 -20.37
CA ASN A 332 19.49 -9.99 -19.08
C ASN A 332 19.48 -11.07 -17.98
N GLY A 333 20.16 -10.81 -16.88
CA GLY A 333 20.24 -11.73 -15.76
C GLY A 333 18.88 -12.01 -15.10
N GLU A 334 18.87 -13.03 -14.25
CA GLU A 334 17.71 -13.42 -13.43
C GLU A 334 17.93 -13.03 -11.97
N ARG A 335 16.85 -12.88 -11.21
CA ARG A 335 16.86 -12.59 -9.77
C ARG A 335 17.75 -11.37 -9.47
N TYR A 336 18.69 -11.49 -8.53
CA TYR A 336 19.57 -10.39 -8.13
C TYR A 336 20.55 -9.92 -9.23
N ASN A 337 20.77 -10.75 -10.26
CA ASN A 337 21.60 -10.37 -11.42
C ASN A 337 20.82 -9.60 -12.48
N ARG A 338 19.49 -9.49 -12.34
CA ARG A 338 18.65 -8.81 -13.33
C ARG A 338 18.88 -7.30 -13.28
N LEU A 339 19.10 -6.73 -14.45
CA LEU A 339 19.13 -5.30 -14.67
C LEU A 339 17.74 -4.81 -15.04
N LEU A 340 17.32 -3.68 -14.51
CA LEU A 340 16.09 -3.01 -14.92
C LEU A 340 16.42 -1.62 -15.46
N ALA A 341 15.93 -1.35 -16.67
CA ALA A 341 16.20 -0.13 -17.40
C ALA A 341 14.92 0.68 -17.64
N THR A 342 15.04 1.98 -17.52
CA THR A 342 14.00 2.94 -17.83
C THR A 342 14.62 4.17 -18.49
N ARG A 343 13.89 4.86 -19.36
CA ARG A 343 14.38 6.06 -20.02
C ARG A 343 13.32 7.14 -20.17
N GLY A 344 13.75 8.35 -20.37
CA GLY A 344 12.98 9.44 -20.96
C GLY A 344 13.50 9.78 -22.34
N ASN A 345 13.23 11.00 -22.81
CA ASN A 345 13.71 11.48 -24.10
C ASN A 345 15.23 11.69 -24.09
N ASP A 346 15.76 12.28 -23.02
CA ASP A 346 17.15 12.72 -22.92
C ASP A 346 17.95 12.03 -21.81
N TYR A 347 17.40 10.98 -21.20
CA TYR A 347 18.08 10.25 -20.13
C TYR A 347 17.81 8.75 -20.17
N LEU A 348 18.73 8.01 -19.57
CA LEU A 348 18.68 6.57 -19.39
C LEU A 348 19.08 6.25 -17.96
N LEU A 349 18.33 5.38 -17.31
CA LEU A 349 18.64 4.85 -15.99
C LEU A 349 18.64 3.32 -16.03
N VAL A 350 19.68 2.72 -15.45
CA VAL A 350 19.76 1.26 -15.26
C VAL A 350 19.99 0.98 -13.79
N TYR A 351 19.18 0.13 -13.21
CA TYR A 351 19.33 -0.32 -11.84
C TYR A 351 19.96 -1.71 -11.79
N ASN A 352 21.04 -1.81 -11.01
CA ASN A 352 21.72 -3.06 -10.65
C ASN A 352 21.83 -3.16 -9.13
N CYS A 353 21.14 -4.09 -8.51
CA CYS A 353 21.16 -4.23 -7.06
C CYS A 353 22.48 -4.81 -6.51
N LEU A 354 23.36 -5.35 -7.35
CA LEU A 354 24.64 -5.93 -6.96
C LEU A 354 25.84 -4.94 -7.06
N LEU A 355 25.65 -3.76 -7.65
CA LEU A 355 26.74 -2.78 -7.78
C LEU A 355 27.29 -2.29 -6.43
N TYR A 356 26.57 -2.49 -5.35
CA TYR A 356 26.99 -2.14 -4.01
C TYR A 356 28.15 -3.00 -3.49
N THR A 357 28.43 -4.14 -4.14
CA THR A 357 29.50 -5.08 -3.74
C THR A 357 30.77 -4.98 -4.58
N SER A 358 30.77 -4.15 -5.62
CA SER A 358 31.97 -3.91 -6.45
C SER A 358 32.54 -2.53 -6.14
N PRO A 359 33.84 -2.43 -5.77
CA PRO A 359 34.47 -1.14 -5.69
C PRO A 359 34.40 -0.44 -7.05
N SER A 360 34.03 0.82 -7.06
CA SER A 360 34.07 1.63 -8.27
C SER A 360 35.51 1.72 -8.76
N PRO A 361 35.78 1.51 -10.05
CA PRO A 361 37.13 1.68 -10.56
C PRO A 361 37.63 3.14 -10.53
N ARG A 362 36.91 4.04 -9.91
CA ARG A 362 37.22 5.47 -9.78
C ARG A 362 37.44 5.92 -8.34
N ASP A 363 37.40 5.00 -7.37
CA ASP A 363 37.73 5.32 -5.97
C ASP A 363 39.19 5.05 -5.68
#